data_52452c8b44e2a03b79643eb4cbd518ec
#
_entry.id   52452c8b44e2a03b79643eb4cbd518ec
#
_cell.length_a   1.000
_cell.length_b   1.000
_cell.length_c   1.000
_cell.angle_alpha   90.00
_cell.angle_beta   90.00
_cell.angle_gamma   90.00
#
_symmetry.space_group_name_H-M   'P 1'
#
loop_
_entity.id
_entity.type
_entity.pdbx_description
1 polymer ?
#
loop_
_entity_poly.entity_id
_entity_poly.type
_entity_poly.pdbx_seq_one_letter_code
_entity_poly.pdbx_strand_id
1 'polypeptide(L)'
;VSTLAHAALNFRVYSSLPADDSSAHYIWFSRFQENINNNAKLKGQIKLNYFANGMLGKEADATQQVRIGAINMMISGTSIWATLVPEMGVLDLGYLFKDYSQVGKALDGSAGEKLSALMMDKANVMVLGYGFNLGARNIYTKKVIEKPEDLKNLKIRVLPVPNFIATLNHMGAVAIPMPGGEVYSSLQMGVIDGVEHDAPTIYASKYYEIIKNGTLTRHSYNPLMIAMNKKSFEQIPPELRADVLAAAKEATDYERMQAGKKEQEAIKNLEAKGVTFRETDRQFFYQQVQPVWQSFLKQYPDMKPIVDEITAAAKDPS
;
A
#
# COMPACT_ATOMS: atom_id res chain seq x y z
N VAL A 1 -1.20 46.09 -17.22
CA VAL A 1 -1.28 45.41 -15.93
C VAL A 1 -0.40 44.17 -16.03
N SER A 2 0.81 44.26 -15.44
CA SER A 2 1.78 43.18 -15.44
C SER A 2 1.26 42.07 -14.55
N THR A 3 0.83 40.96 -15.14
CA THR A 3 0.60 39.73 -14.40
C THR A 3 1.96 39.24 -13.95
N LEU A 4 2.26 39.41 -12.66
CA LEU A 4 3.40 38.76 -12.02
C LEU A 4 3.22 37.24 -12.21
N ALA A 5 4.06 36.65 -13.07
CA ALA A 5 4.14 35.21 -13.23
C ALA A 5 4.67 34.64 -11.89
N HIS A 6 3.81 33.96 -11.13
CA HIS A 6 4.25 33.24 -9.95
C HIS A 6 5.18 32.10 -10.37
N ALA A 7 6.30 31.93 -9.65
CA ALA A 7 7.17 30.78 -9.84
C ALA A 7 6.38 29.49 -9.62
N ALA A 8 6.64 28.48 -10.43
CA ALA A 8 6.01 27.16 -10.26
C ALA A 8 6.30 26.59 -8.88
N LEU A 9 5.30 25.95 -8.29
CA LEU A 9 5.48 25.18 -7.07
C LEU A 9 6.27 23.90 -7.41
N ASN A 10 7.28 23.61 -6.62
CA ASN A 10 8.07 22.38 -6.76
C ASN A 10 7.75 21.45 -5.63
N PHE A 11 7.21 20.28 -5.95
CA PHE A 11 6.88 19.25 -4.97
C PHE A 11 7.74 18.01 -5.15
N ARG A 12 8.32 17.54 -4.04
CA ARG A 12 8.99 16.24 -3.98
C ARG A 12 7.96 15.18 -3.69
N VAL A 13 7.95 14.15 -4.54
CA VAL A 13 7.02 13.01 -4.43
C VAL A 13 7.84 11.74 -4.16
N TYR A 14 7.60 11.11 -3.04
CA TYR A 14 8.33 9.93 -2.59
C TYR A 14 7.62 8.63 -2.97
N SER A 15 8.40 7.64 -3.36
CA SER A 15 7.98 6.23 -3.45
C SER A 15 9.13 5.30 -3.08
N SER A 16 8.83 4.19 -2.43
CA SER A 16 9.78 3.12 -2.14
C SER A 16 9.98 2.15 -3.32
N LEU A 17 9.17 2.26 -4.37
CA LEU A 17 9.12 1.32 -5.49
C LEU A 17 9.71 1.92 -6.78
N PRO A 18 9.97 1.09 -7.80
CA PRO A 18 10.50 1.57 -9.08
C PRO A 18 9.56 2.55 -9.80
N ALA A 19 10.13 3.40 -10.64
CA ALA A 19 9.40 4.36 -11.47
C ALA A 19 8.99 3.71 -12.81
N ASP A 20 8.16 2.69 -12.75
CA ASP A 20 7.61 2.00 -13.92
C ASP A 20 6.22 1.42 -13.60
N ASP A 21 5.56 0.87 -14.60
CA ASP A 21 4.18 0.38 -14.49
C ASP A 21 4.04 -0.96 -13.75
N SER A 22 5.14 -1.52 -13.22
CA SER A 22 5.09 -2.62 -12.24
C SER A 22 4.73 -2.14 -10.83
N SER A 23 4.65 -0.82 -10.63
CA SER A 23 4.38 -0.19 -9.34
C SER A 23 3.04 0.54 -9.38
N ALA A 24 2.15 0.22 -8.45
CA ALA A 24 0.91 0.95 -8.24
C ALA A 24 1.17 2.44 -7.98
N HIS A 25 2.25 2.75 -7.28
CA HIS A 25 2.65 4.12 -6.97
C HIS A 25 2.90 4.93 -8.25
N TYR A 26 3.67 4.36 -9.17
CA TYR A 26 4.01 5.04 -10.41
C TYR A 26 2.84 5.11 -11.39
N ILE A 27 1.98 4.11 -11.43
CA ILE A 27 0.75 4.12 -12.23
C ILE A 27 -0.12 5.31 -11.82
N TRP A 28 -0.31 5.51 -10.52
CA TRP A 28 -1.04 6.68 -10.03
C TRP A 28 -0.31 7.98 -10.36
N PHE A 29 0.97 8.05 -10.03
CA PHE A 29 1.76 9.26 -10.21
C PHE A 29 1.84 9.72 -11.66
N SER A 30 2.13 8.81 -12.59
CA SER A 30 2.24 9.15 -14.01
C SER A 30 0.93 9.71 -14.57
N ARG A 31 -0.19 9.15 -14.14
CA ARG A 31 -1.51 9.63 -14.54
C ARG A 31 -1.81 11.01 -13.93
N PHE A 32 -1.50 11.19 -12.67
CA PHE A 32 -1.65 12.49 -12.01
C PHE A 32 -0.81 13.58 -12.70
N GLN A 33 0.45 13.28 -12.98
CA GLN A 33 1.33 14.19 -13.70
C GLN A 33 0.79 14.55 -15.09
N GLU A 34 0.30 13.55 -15.82
CA GLU A 34 -0.35 13.77 -17.12
C GLU A 34 -1.55 14.68 -16.99
N ASN A 35 -2.41 14.44 -15.99
CA ASN A 35 -3.59 15.27 -15.75
C ASN A 35 -3.23 16.71 -15.40
N ILE A 36 -2.18 16.92 -14.60
CA ILE A 36 -1.67 18.27 -14.29
C ILE A 36 -1.19 18.95 -15.56
N ASN A 37 -0.39 18.26 -16.37
CA ASN A 37 0.22 18.83 -17.57
C ASN A 37 -0.81 19.09 -18.69
N ASN A 38 -1.91 18.37 -18.72
CA ASN A 38 -2.98 18.51 -19.70
C ASN A 38 -4.07 19.51 -19.27
N ASN A 39 -4.01 19.99 -18.04
CA ASN A 39 -4.96 20.99 -17.55
C ASN A 39 -4.40 22.40 -17.81
N ALA A 40 -5.14 23.20 -18.58
CA ALA A 40 -4.68 24.53 -19.00
C ALA A 40 -4.42 25.49 -17.83
N LYS A 41 -5.12 25.34 -16.71
CA LYS A 41 -4.93 26.18 -15.52
C LYS A 41 -3.74 25.71 -14.67
N LEU A 42 -3.48 24.39 -14.64
CA LEU A 42 -2.44 23.80 -13.79
C LEU A 42 -1.10 23.71 -14.49
N LYS A 43 -1.09 23.63 -15.81
CA LYS A 43 0.13 23.49 -16.62
C LYS A 43 1.13 24.59 -16.29
N GLY A 44 2.34 24.18 -15.91
CA GLY A 44 3.41 25.11 -15.57
C GLY A 44 3.30 25.74 -14.17
N GLN A 45 2.21 25.49 -13.42
CA GLN A 45 2.03 26.00 -12.06
C GLN A 45 2.59 25.08 -11.00
N ILE A 46 2.61 23.76 -11.28
CA ILE A 46 3.07 22.74 -10.35
C ILE A 46 4.07 21.84 -11.06
N LYS A 47 5.26 21.74 -10.50
CA LYS A 47 6.29 20.79 -10.93
C LYS A 47 6.41 19.67 -9.93
N LEU A 48 6.20 18.45 -10.40
CA LEU A 48 6.29 17.23 -9.59
C LEU A 48 7.64 16.56 -9.84
N ASN A 49 8.41 16.34 -8.78
CA ASN A 49 9.71 15.67 -8.83
C ASN A 49 9.59 14.34 -8.14
N TYR A 50 9.58 13.25 -8.93
CA TYR A 50 9.36 11.89 -8.43
C TYR A 50 10.68 11.24 -8.03
N PHE A 51 10.74 10.80 -6.77
CA PHE A 51 11.89 10.10 -6.20
C PHE A 51 11.51 8.66 -5.91
N ALA A 52 11.90 7.76 -6.81
CA ALA A 52 11.59 6.34 -6.73
C ALA A 52 12.61 5.57 -5.87
N ASN A 53 12.33 4.30 -5.65
CA ASN A 53 13.25 3.33 -5.03
C ASN A 53 13.79 3.73 -3.65
N GLY A 54 13.04 4.51 -2.90
CA GLY A 54 13.47 4.95 -1.58
C GLY A 54 14.66 5.90 -1.59
N MET A 55 14.87 6.66 -2.68
CA MET A 55 16.02 7.56 -2.80
C MET A 55 16.11 8.62 -1.71
N LEU A 56 14.97 9.02 -1.14
CA LEU A 56 14.92 10.02 -0.06
C LEU A 56 14.93 9.39 1.33
N GLY A 57 15.16 8.09 1.44
CA GLY A 57 15.22 7.37 2.70
C GLY A 57 14.27 6.20 2.79
N LYS A 58 14.29 5.52 3.93
CA LYS A 58 13.37 4.39 4.21
C LYS A 58 11.94 4.89 4.29
N GLU A 59 10.99 4.03 3.94
CA GLU A 59 9.57 4.38 3.87
C GLU A 59 9.03 4.90 5.21
N ALA A 60 9.39 4.28 6.33
CA ALA A 60 8.98 4.75 7.65
C ALA A 60 9.51 6.17 7.95
N ASP A 61 10.76 6.45 7.60
CA ASP A 61 11.37 7.77 7.80
C ASP A 61 10.70 8.81 6.88
N ALA A 62 10.31 8.41 5.68
CA ALA A 62 9.61 9.28 4.73
C ALA A 62 8.28 9.80 5.28
N THR A 63 7.55 9.00 6.07
CA THR A 63 6.30 9.47 6.70
C THR A 63 6.54 10.68 7.59
N GLN A 64 7.62 10.68 8.37
CA GLN A 64 8.01 11.83 9.22
C GLN A 64 8.38 13.05 8.36
N GLN A 65 9.08 12.82 7.24
CA GLN A 65 9.48 13.89 6.33
C GLN A 65 8.26 14.56 5.66
N VAL A 66 7.21 13.80 5.36
CA VAL A 66 5.95 14.35 4.83
C VAL A 66 5.24 15.14 5.91
N ARG A 67 5.21 14.63 7.15
CA ARG A 67 4.60 15.33 8.27
C ARG A 67 5.18 16.74 8.47
N ILE A 68 6.49 16.88 8.36
CA ILE A 68 7.17 18.17 8.56
C ILE A 68 7.32 18.99 7.25
N GLY A 69 6.96 18.43 6.10
CA GLY A 69 6.99 19.14 4.82
C GLY A 69 8.32 19.10 4.08
N ALA A 70 9.30 18.34 4.53
CA ALA A 70 10.56 18.13 3.79
C ALA A 70 10.32 17.31 2.51
N ILE A 71 9.35 16.40 2.55
CA ILE A 71 8.76 15.74 1.39
C ILE A 71 7.32 16.25 1.28
N ASN A 72 6.90 16.63 0.08
CA ASN A 72 5.57 17.24 -0.11
C ASN A 72 4.48 16.19 -0.29
N MET A 73 4.78 15.12 -1.01
CA MET A 73 3.83 14.03 -1.28
C MET A 73 4.51 12.68 -1.12
N MET A 74 3.74 11.69 -0.69
CA MET A 74 4.19 10.31 -0.58
C MET A 74 3.10 9.38 -1.09
N ILE A 75 3.51 8.45 -1.94
CA ILE A 75 2.65 7.38 -2.41
C ILE A 75 3.16 6.09 -1.78
N SER A 76 2.28 5.37 -1.10
CA SER A 76 2.64 4.16 -0.37
C SER A 76 1.41 3.30 -0.13
N GLY A 77 1.62 2.07 0.34
CA GLY A 77 0.56 1.36 1.05
C GLY A 77 0.16 2.15 2.30
N THR A 78 -1.06 1.95 2.77
CA THR A 78 -1.52 2.58 4.02
C THR A 78 -0.74 2.08 5.23
N SER A 79 -0.20 0.87 5.15
CA SER A 79 0.42 0.14 6.27
C SER A 79 1.58 0.89 6.92
N ILE A 80 2.46 1.50 6.12
CA ILE A 80 3.63 2.20 6.67
C ILE A 80 3.23 3.38 7.56
N TRP A 81 2.07 3.99 7.32
CA TRP A 81 1.58 5.10 8.12
C TRP A 81 1.22 4.69 9.55
N ALA A 82 1.02 3.39 9.81
CA ALA A 82 0.82 2.88 11.17
C ALA A 82 2.05 3.10 12.06
N THR A 83 3.24 3.30 11.50
CA THR A 83 4.44 3.64 12.26
C THR A 83 4.36 5.03 12.87
N LEU A 84 3.57 5.92 12.31
CA LEU A 84 3.34 7.28 12.79
C LEU A 84 1.95 7.45 13.43
N VAL A 85 0.93 6.84 12.84
CA VAL A 85 -0.47 6.89 13.27
C VAL A 85 -0.94 5.45 13.51
N PRO A 86 -0.73 4.90 14.74
CA PRO A 86 -0.97 3.46 15.00
C PRO A 86 -2.37 2.97 14.65
N GLU A 87 -3.40 3.82 14.76
CA GLU A 87 -4.78 3.47 14.41
C GLU A 87 -4.95 3.11 12.93
N MET A 88 -4.06 3.61 12.05
CA MET A 88 -4.06 3.24 10.63
C MET A 88 -3.79 1.75 10.42
N GLY A 89 -3.23 1.08 11.42
CA GLY A 89 -3.05 -0.36 11.43
C GLY A 89 -4.35 -1.17 11.35
N VAL A 90 -5.51 -0.53 11.52
CA VAL A 90 -6.81 -1.19 11.31
C VAL A 90 -6.92 -1.78 9.92
N LEU A 91 -6.37 -1.10 8.90
CA LEU A 91 -6.42 -1.58 7.51
C LEU A 91 -5.46 -2.75 7.25
N ASP A 92 -4.57 -3.05 8.19
CA ASP A 92 -3.58 -4.13 8.09
C ASP A 92 -4.05 -5.44 8.72
N LEU A 93 -5.23 -5.46 9.33
CA LEU A 93 -5.76 -6.67 9.95
C LEU A 93 -5.91 -7.76 8.89
N GLY A 94 -5.26 -8.90 9.11
CA GLY A 94 -5.29 -10.00 8.15
C GLY A 94 -6.70 -10.46 7.87
N TYR A 95 -7.03 -10.66 6.59
CA TYR A 95 -8.36 -11.07 6.14
C TYR A 95 -9.49 -10.07 6.43
N LEU A 96 -9.18 -8.81 6.71
CA LEU A 96 -10.19 -7.76 6.87
C LEU A 96 -10.97 -7.54 5.58
N PHE A 97 -10.27 -7.49 4.45
CA PHE A 97 -10.86 -7.34 3.12
C PHE A 97 -10.81 -8.66 2.33
N LYS A 98 -11.87 -8.94 1.58
CA LYS A 98 -11.96 -10.09 0.69
C LYS A 98 -11.46 -9.79 -0.72
N ASP A 99 -11.60 -8.53 -1.15
CA ASP A 99 -11.24 -8.06 -2.48
C ASP A 99 -11.13 -6.53 -2.50
N TYR A 100 -10.66 -5.99 -3.61
CA TYR A 100 -10.53 -4.54 -3.76
C TYR A 100 -11.85 -3.80 -3.97
N SER A 101 -12.91 -4.49 -4.39
CA SER A 101 -14.24 -3.87 -4.43
C SER A 101 -14.68 -3.45 -3.04
N GLN A 102 -14.46 -4.31 -2.06
CA GLN A 102 -14.74 -4.01 -0.66
C GLN A 102 -13.86 -2.87 -0.13
N VAL A 103 -12.58 -2.85 -0.49
CA VAL A 103 -11.66 -1.75 -0.14
C VAL A 103 -12.18 -0.42 -0.67
N GLY A 104 -12.56 -0.37 -1.94
CA GLY A 104 -13.08 0.83 -2.57
C GLY A 104 -14.34 1.34 -1.89
N LYS A 105 -15.32 0.45 -1.64
CA LYS A 105 -16.58 0.83 -0.95
C LYS A 105 -16.32 1.42 0.43
N ALA A 106 -15.43 0.80 1.22
CA ALA A 106 -15.12 1.26 2.56
C ALA A 106 -14.41 2.62 2.56
N LEU A 107 -13.39 2.78 1.73
CA LEU A 107 -12.56 3.98 1.73
C LEU A 107 -13.17 5.15 0.97
N ASP A 108 -14.12 4.90 0.07
CA ASP A 108 -14.93 5.96 -0.56
C ASP A 108 -16.10 6.41 0.34
N GLY A 109 -16.38 5.68 1.42
CA GLY A 109 -17.43 5.95 2.38
C GLY A 109 -16.92 6.56 3.68
N SER A 110 -17.71 6.37 4.74
CA SER A 110 -17.46 7.00 6.05
C SER A 110 -16.18 6.48 6.73
N ALA A 111 -15.78 5.23 6.50
CA ALA A 111 -14.53 4.71 7.01
C ALA A 111 -13.33 5.51 6.46
N GLY A 112 -13.31 5.74 5.15
CA GLY A 112 -12.27 6.54 4.50
C GLY A 112 -12.24 7.98 5.01
N GLU A 113 -13.41 8.60 5.21
CA GLU A 113 -13.52 9.97 5.77
C GLU A 113 -12.92 10.04 7.17
N LYS A 114 -13.24 9.08 8.03
CA LYS A 114 -12.73 9.03 9.41
C LYS A 114 -11.21 8.83 9.44
N LEU A 115 -10.69 7.94 8.61
CA LEU A 115 -9.25 7.67 8.52
C LEU A 115 -8.49 8.86 7.94
N SER A 116 -9.05 9.54 6.95
CA SER A 116 -8.45 10.76 6.38
C SER A 116 -8.41 11.90 7.39
N ALA A 117 -9.47 12.06 8.21
CA ALA A 117 -9.49 13.04 9.29
C ALA A 117 -8.44 12.73 10.36
N LEU A 118 -8.25 11.46 10.68
CA LEU A 118 -7.24 11.01 11.63
C LEU A 118 -5.81 11.31 11.12
N MET A 119 -5.56 11.10 9.83
CA MET A 119 -4.29 11.44 9.20
C MET A 119 -4.01 12.94 9.21
N MET A 120 -5.02 13.76 8.96
CA MET A 120 -4.91 15.22 9.05
C MET A 120 -4.56 15.65 10.46
N ASP A 121 -5.24 15.09 11.46
CA ASP A 121 -5.07 15.45 12.87
C ASP A 121 -3.68 15.01 13.40
N LYS A 122 -3.30 13.75 13.16
CA LYS A 122 -2.11 13.15 13.78
C LYS A 122 -0.83 13.23 12.95
N ALA A 123 -0.95 13.27 11.63
CA ALA A 123 0.20 13.29 10.73
C ALA A 123 0.36 14.56 9.91
N ASN A 124 -0.56 15.52 10.06
CA ASN A 124 -0.52 16.78 9.31
C ASN A 124 -0.48 16.58 7.80
N VAL A 125 -1.17 15.56 7.32
CA VAL A 125 -1.27 15.23 5.89
C VAL A 125 -2.71 15.19 5.43
N MET A 126 -2.91 15.62 4.19
CA MET A 126 -4.14 15.49 3.46
C MET A 126 -4.08 14.23 2.61
N VAL A 127 -5.07 13.37 2.71
CA VAL A 127 -5.18 12.19 1.85
C VAL A 127 -5.86 12.60 0.55
N LEU A 128 -5.14 12.53 -0.56
CA LEU A 128 -5.66 12.90 -1.89
C LEU A 128 -6.44 11.76 -2.54
N GLY A 129 -6.29 10.55 -2.05
CA GLY A 129 -7.01 9.38 -2.54
C GLY A 129 -6.51 8.09 -1.94
N TYR A 130 -7.36 7.07 -2.05
CA TYR A 130 -7.03 5.69 -1.73
C TYR A 130 -7.14 4.86 -3.00
N GLY A 131 -6.04 4.27 -3.39
CA GLY A 131 -5.99 3.35 -4.52
C GLY A 131 -5.91 1.90 -4.06
N PHE A 132 -5.56 1.04 -5.00
CA PHE A 132 -5.35 -0.38 -4.76
C PHE A 132 -3.88 -0.73 -5.02
N ASN A 133 -3.30 -1.59 -4.21
CA ASN A 133 -2.06 -2.24 -4.61
C ASN A 133 -2.34 -3.24 -5.75
N LEU A 134 -1.30 -3.78 -6.36
CA LEU A 134 -1.47 -4.56 -7.59
C LEU A 134 -1.82 -6.03 -7.29
N GLY A 135 -2.79 -6.24 -6.43
CA GLY A 135 -3.30 -7.54 -6.04
C GLY A 135 -3.12 -7.85 -4.56
N ALA A 136 -3.66 -8.99 -4.16
CA ALA A 136 -3.53 -9.47 -2.80
C ALA A 136 -2.08 -9.79 -2.45
N ARG A 137 -1.73 -9.61 -1.20
CA ARG A 137 -0.47 -10.11 -0.67
C ARG A 137 -0.62 -11.61 -0.40
N ASN A 138 0.37 -12.36 -0.86
CA ASN A 138 0.46 -13.81 -0.71
C ASN A 138 1.83 -14.17 -0.11
N ILE A 139 2.01 -15.45 0.24
CA ILE A 139 3.27 -15.94 0.80
C ILE A 139 4.05 -16.70 -0.27
N TYR A 140 5.31 -16.32 -0.46
CA TYR A 140 6.23 -16.92 -1.43
C TYR A 140 7.40 -17.54 -0.69
N THR A 141 7.70 -18.82 -0.96
CA THR A 141 8.68 -19.58 -0.20
C THR A 141 9.61 -20.40 -1.09
N LYS A 142 10.77 -20.73 -0.55
CA LYS A 142 11.71 -21.71 -1.15
C LYS A 142 11.12 -23.13 -1.07
N LYS A 143 10.54 -23.46 0.09
CA LYS A 143 9.92 -24.75 0.37
C LYS A 143 8.50 -24.81 -0.20
N VAL A 144 8.06 -25.97 -0.63
CA VAL A 144 6.68 -26.24 -1.01
C VAL A 144 5.77 -26.16 0.22
N ILE A 145 4.66 -25.45 0.11
CA ILE A 145 3.61 -25.36 1.12
C ILE A 145 2.39 -26.10 0.59
N GLU A 146 2.13 -27.27 1.12
CA GLU A 146 0.95 -28.07 0.73
C GLU A 146 -0.24 -27.86 1.66
N LYS A 147 0.03 -27.51 2.92
CA LYS A 147 -0.98 -27.28 3.96
C LYS A 147 -0.53 -26.14 4.87
N PRO A 148 -1.45 -25.49 5.60
CA PRO A 148 -1.11 -24.34 6.47
C PRO A 148 0.02 -24.62 7.46
N GLU A 149 0.08 -25.82 8.01
CA GLU A 149 1.10 -26.22 8.98
C GLU A 149 2.52 -26.23 8.43
N ASP A 150 2.66 -26.26 7.10
CA ASP A 150 3.97 -26.23 6.45
C ASP A 150 4.65 -24.84 6.58
N LEU A 151 3.92 -23.81 7.00
CA LEU A 151 4.48 -22.51 7.33
C LEU A 151 5.24 -22.47 8.65
N LYS A 152 5.01 -23.46 9.52
CA LYS A 152 5.59 -23.47 10.85
C LYS A 152 7.11 -23.36 10.81
N ASN A 153 7.63 -22.41 11.59
CA ASN A 153 9.05 -22.11 11.74
C ASN A 153 9.74 -21.53 10.49
N LEU A 154 9.02 -21.27 9.39
CA LEU A 154 9.60 -20.58 8.26
C LEU A 154 9.76 -19.10 8.57
N LYS A 155 10.92 -18.56 8.27
CA LYS A 155 11.23 -17.13 8.41
C LYS A 155 10.72 -16.39 7.18
N ILE A 156 9.65 -15.64 7.36
CA ILE A 156 8.99 -14.91 6.28
C ILE A 156 9.17 -13.41 6.49
N ARG A 157 9.78 -12.74 5.52
CA ARG A 157 9.91 -11.28 5.57
C ARG A 157 8.54 -10.62 5.52
N VAL A 158 8.37 -9.64 6.40
CA VAL A 158 7.22 -8.73 6.40
C VAL A 158 7.69 -7.29 6.40
N LEU A 159 6.82 -6.39 5.94
CA LEU A 159 7.03 -4.97 6.13
C LEU A 159 7.08 -4.69 7.65
N PRO A 160 7.98 -3.78 8.12
CA PRO A 160 8.14 -3.54 9.57
C PRO A 160 6.97 -2.73 10.15
N VAL A 161 5.78 -3.32 10.14
CA VAL A 161 4.56 -2.75 10.72
C VAL A 161 3.91 -3.76 11.67
N PRO A 162 3.36 -3.30 12.81
CA PRO A 162 2.93 -4.21 13.89
C PRO A 162 1.93 -5.28 13.47
N ASN A 163 0.89 -4.93 12.73
CA ASN A 163 -0.15 -5.89 12.37
C ASN A 163 0.28 -6.86 11.27
N PHE A 164 1.24 -6.53 10.42
CA PHE A 164 1.81 -7.49 9.48
C PHE A 164 2.67 -8.52 10.23
N ILE A 165 3.47 -8.05 11.18
CA ILE A 165 4.29 -8.93 12.05
C ILE A 165 3.37 -9.90 12.80
N ALA A 166 2.35 -9.37 13.48
CA ALA A 166 1.42 -10.18 14.27
C ALA A 166 0.64 -11.17 13.40
N THR A 167 0.18 -10.74 12.22
CA THR A 167 -0.58 -11.59 11.29
C THR A 167 0.25 -12.79 10.86
N LEU A 168 1.47 -12.58 10.38
CA LEU A 168 2.31 -13.68 9.92
C LEU A 168 2.68 -14.64 11.06
N ASN A 169 2.96 -14.13 12.25
CA ASN A 169 3.22 -14.96 13.42
C ASN A 169 1.99 -15.81 13.77
N HIS A 170 0.78 -15.27 13.72
CA HIS A 170 -0.44 -16.01 14.00
C HIS A 170 -0.84 -16.99 12.89
N MET A 171 -0.36 -16.75 11.65
CA MET A 171 -0.51 -17.71 10.57
C MET A 171 0.43 -18.92 10.72
N GLY A 172 1.37 -18.87 11.64
CA GLY A 172 2.26 -19.98 11.97
C GLY A 172 3.70 -19.78 11.52
N ALA A 173 3.99 -18.76 10.71
CA ALA A 173 5.35 -18.43 10.29
C ALA A 173 6.10 -17.67 11.40
N VAL A 174 7.38 -17.44 11.19
CA VAL A 174 8.20 -16.52 11.99
C VAL A 174 8.36 -15.25 11.16
N ALA A 175 7.67 -14.18 11.54
CA ALA A 175 7.73 -12.91 10.83
C ALA A 175 9.07 -12.22 11.08
N ILE A 176 9.77 -11.86 10.01
CA ILE A 176 11.05 -11.15 10.06
C ILE A 176 10.85 -9.78 9.41
N PRO A 177 10.71 -8.71 10.20
CA PRO A 177 10.54 -7.37 9.65
C PRO A 177 11.84 -6.87 9.05
N MET A 178 11.76 -6.34 7.82
CA MET A 178 12.89 -5.64 7.18
C MET A 178 12.41 -4.76 6.05
N PRO A 179 13.16 -3.66 5.73
CA PRO A 179 12.88 -2.84 4.57
C PRO A 179 12.99 -3.64 3.27
N GLY A 180 12.22 -3.23 2.23
CA GLY A 180 12.20 -3.93 0.95
C GLY A 180 13.57 -4.09 0.28
N GLY A 181 14.44 -3.09 0.40
CA GLY A 181 15.78 -3.12 -0.21
C GLY A 181 16.73 -4.19 0.33
N GLU A 182 16.40 -4.80 1.48
CA GLU A 182 17.23 -5.85 2.10
C GLU A 182 16.74 -7.27 1.78
N VAL A 183 15.60 -7.40 1.10
CA VAL A 183 14.93 -8.70 0.94
C VAL A 183 15.69 -9.64 0.02
N TYR A 184 16.13 -9.17 -1.15
CA TYR A 184 16.78 -10.03 -2.13
C TYR A 184 18.05 -10.70 -1.54
N SER A 185 18.92 -9.91 -0.93
CA SER A 185 20.14 -10.42 -0.32
C SER A 185 19.86 -11.36 0.86
N SER A 186 18.84 -11.07 1.66
CA SER A 186 18.42 -11.94 2.77
C SER A 186 17.89 -13.29 2.30
N LEU A 187 17.16 -13.31 1.19
CA LEU A 187 16.74 -14.55 0.53
C LEU A 187 17.96 -15.33 0.00
N GLN A 188 18.86 -14.64 -0.67
CA GLN A 188 20.04 -15.24 -1.28
C GLN A 188 20.98 -15.85 -0.22
N MET A 189 21.15 -15.17 0.90
CA MET A 189 22.03 -15.61 2.00
C MET A 189 21.36 -16.62 2.94
N GLY A 190 20.08 -16.92 2.76
CA GLY A 190 19.36 -17.86 3.61
C GLY A 190 18.96 -17.29 4.97
N VAL A 191 18.99 -15.98 5.15
CA VAL A 191 18.52 -15.32 6.39
C VAL A 191 17.01 -15.45 6.54
N ILE A 192 16.29 -15.42 5.42
CA ILE A 192 14.83 -15.66 5.37
C ILE A 192 14.51 -16.78 4.38
N ASP A 193 13.39 -17.45 4.60
CA ASP A 193 12.92 -18.59 3.80
C ASP A 193 11.88 -18.18 2.76
N GLY A 194 11.34 -16.99 2.90
CA GLY A 194 10.30 -16.48 2.01
C GLY A 194 9.95 -15.05 2.31
N VAL A 195 8.94 -14.57 1.59
CA VAL A 195 8.44 -13.19 1.66
C VAL A 195 6.94 -13.18 1.44
N GLU A 196 6.24 -12.23 2.07
CA GLU A 196 4.83 -11.95 1.77
C GLU A 196 4.75 -10.62 1.01
N HIS A 197 4.11 -10.63 -0.13
CA HIS A 197 3.93 -9.46 -0.97
C HIS A 197 2.92 -9.72 -2.10
N ASP A 198 2.59 -8.67 -2.88
CA ASP A 198 1.82 -8.83 -4.10
C ASP A 198 2.67 -9.41 -5.25
N ALA A 199 2.02 -10.03 -6.21
CA ALA A 199 2.69 -10.70 -7.33
C ALA A 199 3.52 -9.75 -8.20
N PRO A 200 3.06 -8.55 -8.58
CA PRO A 200 3.88 -7.63 -9.36
C PRO A 200 5.21 -7.26 -8.70
N THR A 201 5.21 -7.06 -7.39
CA THR A 201 6.44 -6.75 -6.65
C THR A 201 7.39 -7.94 -6.62
N ILE A 202 6.87 -9.16 -6.42
CA ILE A 202 7.68 -10.39 -6.49
C ILE A 202 8.37 -10.49 -7.86
N TYR A 203 7.64 -10.21 -8.93
CA TYR A 203 8.19 -10.25 -10.29
C TYR A 203 9.21 -9.13 -10.54
N ALA A 204 8.86 -7.89 -10.25
CA ALA A 204 9.74 -6.74 -10.47
C ALA A 204 11.03 -6.80 -9.66
N SER A 205 10.97 -7.35 -8.45
CA SER A 205 12.12 -7.51 -7.56
C SER A 205 12.95 -8.76 -7.85
N LYS A 206 12.52 -9.56 -8.81
CA LYS A 206 13.20 -10.82 -9.23
C LYS A 206 13.36 -11.85 -8.11
N TYR A 207 12.48 -11.82 -7.12
CA TYR A 207 12.55 -12.81 -6.02
C TYR A 207 12.31 -14.22 -6.53
N TYR A 208 11.65 -14.38 -7.68
CA TYR A 208 11.46 -15.68 -8.34
C TYR A 208 12.77 -16.39 -8.70
N GLU A 209 13.88 -15.67 -8.74
CA GLU A 209 15.19 -16.31 -8.94
C GLU A 209 15.56 -17.24 -7.78
N ILE A 210 15.00 -16.99 -6.60
CA ILE A 210 15.30 -17.71 -5.36
C ILE A 210 14.10 -18.49 -4.84
N ILE A 211 12.90 -17.90 -4.89
CA ILE A 211 11.65 -18.51 -4.37
C ILE A 211 10.76 -18.95 -5.54
N LYS A 212 10.34 -20.23 -5.51
CA LYS A 212 9.60 -20.86 -6.61
C LYS A 212 8.18 -21.29 -6.24
N ASN A 213 7.73 -21.03 -5.02
CA ASN A 213 6.42 -21.47 -4.55
C ASN A 213 5.61 -20.29 -4.06
N GLY A 214 4.45 -20.07 -4.66
CA GLY A 214 3.49 -19.08 -4.26
C GLY A 214 2.26 -19.74 -3.62
N THR A 215 1.97 -19.40 -2.38
CA THR A 215 0.78 -19.86 -1.67
C THR A 215 -0.23 -18.72 -1.64
N LEU A 216 -1.39 -18.95 -2.26
CA LEU A 216 -2.42 -17.93 -2.43
C LEU A 216 -3.21 -17.75 -1.13
N THR A 217 -2.54 -17.22 -0.13
CA THR A 217 -3.14 -16.92 1.18
C THR A 217 -4.11 -15.75 1.12
N ARG A 218 -3.86 -14.80 0.20
CA ARG A 218 -4.66 -13.57 0.05
C ARG A 218 -5.01 -12.95 1.40
N HIS A 219 -4.01 -12.87 2.26
CA HIS A 219 -4.19 -12.45 3.66
C HIS A 219 -4.31 -10.94 3.83
N SER A 220 -3.96 -10.16 2.80
CA SER A 220 -4.06 -8.70 2.84
C SER A 220 -4.37 -8.13 1.46
N TYR A 221 -5.38 -7.27 1.40
CA TYR A 221 -5.68 -6.37 0.28
C TYR A 221 -5.41 -4.95 0.77
N ASN A 222 -4.15 -4.65 1.10
CA ASN A 222 -3.79 -3.36 1.66
C ASN A 222 -4.00 -2.23 0.64
N PRO A 223 -4.65 -1.14 1.05
CA PRO A 223 -4.89 -0.02 0.15
C PRO A 223 -3.62 0.76 -0.16
N LEU A 224 -3.67 1.47 -1.29
CA LEU A 224 -2.71 2.51 -1.64
C LEU A 224 -3.20 3.83 -1.06
N MET A 225 -2.30 4.66 -0.55
CA MET A 225 -2.60 6.00 -0.07
C MET A 225 -1.74 7.03 -0.77
N ILE A 226 -2.35 8.11 -1.19
CA ILE A 226 -1.67 9.30 -1.68
C ILE A 226 -1.78 10.36 -0.59
N ALA A 227 -0.67 10.63 0.07
CA ALA A 227 -0.59 11.58 1.16
C ALA A 227 0.15 12.85 0.73
N MET A 228 -0.38 14.00 1.11
CA MET A 228 0.26 15.29 0.86
C MET A 228 0.37 16.08 2.15
N ASN A 229 1.55 16.65 2.40
CA ASN A 229 1.74 17.56 3.51
C ASN A 229 0.71 18.71 3.45
N LYS A 230 0.05 19.00 4.57
CA LYS A 230 -1.02 19.99 4.64
C LYS A 230 -0.58 21.37 4.14
N LYS A 231 0.55 21.86 4.61
CA LYS A 231 1.06 23.18 4.21
C LYS A 231 1.46 23.21 2.74
N SER A 232 1.98 22.10 2.22
CA SER A 232 2.28 21.98 0.79
C SER A 232 1.01 22.13 -0.06
N PHE A 233 -0.07 21.48 0.34
CA PHE A 233 -1.37 21.64 -0.33
C PHE A 233 -1.88 23.08 -0.24
N GLU A 234 -1.72 23.71 0.92
CA GLU A 234 -2.14 25.11 1.13
C GLU A 234 -1.34 26.13 0.34
N GLN A 235 -0.15 25.77 -0.16
CA GLN A 235 0.62 26.60 -1.09
C GLN A 235 -0.02 26.67 -2.47
N ILE A 236 -0.86 25.71 -2.82
CA ILE A 236 -1.58 25.74 -4.08
C ILE A 236 -2.61 26.87 -3.99
N PRO A 237 -2.63 27.81 -4.98
CA PRO A 237 -3.62 28.87 -5.00
C PRO A 237 -5.05 28.30 -4.85
N PRO A 238 -5.91 28.90 -4.00
CA PRO A 238 -7.25 28.36 -3.72
C PRO A 238 -8.07 28.07 -4.98
N GLU A 239 -7.94 28.91 -6.02
CA GLU A 239 -8.65 28.76 -7.29
C GLU A 239 -8.20 27.55 -8.12
N LEU A 240 -7.04 26.96 -7.81
CA LEU A 240 -6.50 25.79 -8.51
C LEU A 240 -6.74 24.47 -7.75
N ARG A 241 -7.15 24.55 -6.50
CA ARG A 241 -7.23 23.35 -5.63
C ARG A 241 -8.28 22.35 -6.12
N ALA A 242 -9.42 22.81 -6.60
CA ALA A 242 -10.47 21.94 -7.13
C ALA A 242 -9.95 21.13 -8.33
N ASP A 243 -9.20 21.76 -9.22
CA ASP A 243 -8.63 21.10 -10.40
C ASP A 243 -7.55 20.08 -10.01
N VAL A 244 -6.74 20.40 -9.00
CA VAL A 244 -5.75 19.45 -8.45
C VAL A 244 -6.44 18.21 -7.85
N LEU A 245 -7.50 18.43 -7.07
CA LEU A 245 -8.27 17.33 -6.47
C LEU A 245 -8.97 16.48 -7.55
N ALA A 246 -9.49 17.10 -8.60
CA ALA A 246 -10.08 16.37 -9.73
C ALA A 246 -9.02 15.55 -10.48
N ALA A 247 -7.83 16.09 -10.68
CA ALA A 247 -6.71 15.37 -11.30
C ALA A 247 -6.28 14.16 -10.46
N ALA A 248 -6.26 14.31 -9.14
CA ALA A 248 -5.94 13.22 -8.21
C ALA A 248 -7.03 12.15 -8.22
N LYS A 249 -8.30 12.54 -8.25
CA LYS A 249 -9.43 11.59 -8.29
C LYS A 249 -9.42 10.76 -9.57
N GLU A 250 -9.20 11.38 -10.71
CA GLU A 250 -9.12 10.66 -11.99
C GLU A 250 -7.92 9.68 -11.99
N ALA A 251 -6.78 10.11 -11.46
CA ALA A 251 -5.61 9.23 -11.33
C ALA A 251 -5.89 8.03 -10.42
N THR A 252 -6.64 8.24 -9.34
CA THR A 252 -7.06 7.17 -8.42
C THR A 252 -7.98 6.17 -9.12
N ASP A 253 -8.99 6.65 -9.84
CA ASP A 253 -9.91 5.79 -10.59
C ASP A 253 -9.17 4.98 -11.66
N TYR A 254 -8.23 5.61 -12.36
CA TYR A 254 -7.38 4.96 -13.35
C TYR A 254 -6.51 3.87 -12.74
N GLU A 255 -5.84 4.15 -11.62
CA GLU A 255 -4.98 3.20 -10.93
C GLU A 255 -5.77 1.98 -10.43
N ARG A 256 -6.95 2.20 -9.85
CA ARG A 256 -7.83 1.11 -9.41
C ARG A 256 -8.23 0.19 -10.56
N MET A 257 -8.52 0.77 -11.72
CA MET A 257 -8.87 0.01 -12.92
C MET A 257 -7.70 -0.86 -13.42
N GLN A 258 -6.46 -0.37 -13.31
CA GLN A 258 -5.28 -1.10 -13.75
C GLN A 258 -4.87 -2.24 -12.79
N ALA A 259 -5.18 -2.13 -11.52
CA ALA A 259 -4.67 -3.02 -10.48
C ALA A 259 -4.96 -4.51 -10.74
N GLY A 260 -6.21 -4.85 -11.08
CA GLY A 260 -6.59 -6.25 -11.34
C GLY A 260 -5.90 -6.86 -12.55
N LYS A 261 -5.70 -6.07 -13.60
CA LYS A 261 -5.00 -6.51 -14.81
C LYS A 261 -3.54 -6.82 -14.52
N LYS A 262 -2.90 -6.00 -13.72
CA LYS A 262 -1.49 -6.13 -13.35
C LYS A 262 -1.23 -7.37 -12.49
N GLU A 263 -2.14 -7.70 -11.58
CA GLU A 263 -2.03 -8.93 -10.79
C GLU A 263 -2.02 -10.17 -11.67
N GLN A 264 -3.00 -10.29 -12.58
CA GLN A 264 -3.11 -11.45 -13.48
C GLN A 264 -1.90 -11.59 -14.39
N GLU A 265 -1.42 -10.46 -14.94
CA GLU A 265 -0.23 -10.43 -15.78
C GLU A 265 1.01 -10.89 -15.01
N ALA A 266 1.18 -10.41 -13.78
CA ALA A 266 2.33 -10.79 -12.93
C ALA A 266 2.30 -12.27 -12.55
N ILE A 267 1.14 -12.83 -12.24
CA ILE A 267 1.01 -14.26 -11.94
C ILE A 267 1.44 -15.10 -13.14
N LYS A 268 0.97 -14.75 -14.34
CA LYS A 268 1.40 -15.44 -15.57
C LYS A 268 2.90 -15.33 -15.80
N ASN A 269 3.47 -14.14 -15.60
CA ASN A 269 4.90 -13.90 -15.74
C ASN A 269 5.72 -14.72 -14.73
N LEU A 270 5.24 -14.82 -13.49
CA LEU A 270 5.89 -15.64 -12.46
C LEU A 270 5.81 -17.13 -12.79
N GLU A 271 4.67 -17.61 -13.28
CA GLU A 271 4.54 -19.01 -13.73
C GLU A 271 5.52 -19.30 -14.86
N ALA A 272 5.68 -18.40 -15.82
CA ALA A 272 6.67 -18.52 -16.90
C ALA A 272 8.11 -18.55 -16.38
N LYS A 273 8.37 -17.99 -15.20
CA LYS A 273 9.67 -18.04 -14.51
C LYS A 273 9.84 -19.25 -13.59
N GLY A 274 8.87 -20.17 -13.60
CA GLY A 274 8.94 -21.40 -12.84
C GLY A 274 8.33 -21.36 -11.45
N VAL A 275 7.57 -20.30 -11.11
CA VAL A 275 6.84 -20.25 -9.84
C VAL A 275 5.57 -21.09 -9.96
N THR A 276 5.36 -21.98 -8.99
CA THR A 276 4.14 -22.78 -8.88
C THR A 276 3.24 -22.15 -7.83
N PHE A 277 2.00 -21.83 -8.22
CA PHE A 277 0.98 -21.30 -7.32
C PHE A 277 0.08 -22.42 -6.81
N ARG A 278 -0.25 -22.37 -5.52
CA ARG A 278 -1.14 -23.33 -4.86
C ARG A 278 -2.20 -22.59 -4.04
N GLU A 279 -3.42 -23.08 -4.10
CA GLU A 279 -4.47 -22.65 -3.20
C GLU A 279 -4.20 -23.16 -1.78
N THR A 280 -4.86 -22.57 -0.79
CA THR A 280 -4.71 -22.94 0.61
C THR A 280 -6.02 -22.76 1.35
N ASP A 281 -6.12 -23.31 2.55
CA ASP A 281 -7.27 -23.14 3.44
C ASP A 281 -7.24 -21.74 4.09
N ARG A 282 -7.83 -20.77 3.40
CA ARG A 282 -7.90 -19.39 3.89
C ARG A 282 -8.79 -19.23 5.11
N GLN A 283 -9.82 -20.07 5.25
CA GLN A 283 -10.68 -20.04 6.43
C GLN A 283 -9.90 -20.41 7.69
N PHE A 284 -8.99 -21.37 7.59
CA PHE A 284 -8.09 -21.71 8.68
C PHE A 284 -7.25 -20.49 9.10
N PHE A 285 -6.64 -19.82 8.17
CA PHE A 285 -5.84 -18.63 8.47
C PHE A 285 -6.68 -17.48 9.01
N TYR A 286 -7.88 -17.27 8.50
CA TYR A 286 -8.82 -16.28 9.02
C TYR A 286 -9.05 -16.47 10.53
N GLN A 287 -9.27 -17.70 10.95
CA GLN A 287 -9.47 -18.01 12.37
C GLN A 287 -8.20 -17.80 13.19
N GLN A 288 -7.04 -18.15 12.63
CA GLN A 288 -5.75 -18.00 13.32
C GLN A 288 -5.39 -16.53 13.58
N VAL A 289 -5.82 -15.61 12.75
CA VAL A 289 -5.48 -14.19 12.90
C VAL A 289 -6.48 -13.40 13.75
N GLN A 290 -7.59 -13.98 14.16
CA GLN A 290 -8.59 -13.28 14.98
C GLN A 290 -8.04 -12.72 16.29
N PRO A 291 -7.11 -13.37 17.00
CA PRO A 291 -6.49 -12.77 18.19
C PRO A 291 -5.77 -11.45 17.89
N VAL A 292 -5.25 -11.26 16.68
CA VAL A 292 -4.64 -9.98 16.25
C VAL A 292 -5.69 -8.87 16.21
N TRP A 293 -6.88 -9.16 15.65
CA TRP A 293 -8.00 -8.22 15.64
C TRP A 293 -8.41 -7.83 17.05
N GLN A 294 -8.59 -8.81 17.92
CA GLN A 294 -9.00 -8.60 19.30
C GLN A 294 -8.00 -7.73 20.07
N SER A 295 -6.72 -8.03 19.95
CA SER A 295 -5.65 -7.28 20.60
C SER A 295 -5.58 -5.84 20.08
N PHE A 296 -5.67 -5.64 18.75
CA PHE A 296 -5.66 -4.33 18.15
C PHE A 296 -6.85 -3.48 18.61
N LEU A 297 -8.06 -4.04 18.58
CA LEU A 297 -9.28 -3.33 18.96
C LEU A 297 -9.37 -3.07 20.47
N LYS A 298 -8.70 -3.88 21.29
CA LYS A 298 -8.56 -3.60 22.71
C LYS A 298 -7.69 -2.38 22.95
N GLN A 299 -6.62 -2.23 22.17
CA GLN A 299 -5.70 -1.08 22.27
C GLN A 299 -6.29 0.17 21.62
N TYR A 300 -7.01 0.02 20.50
CA TYR A 300 -7.62 1.11 19.74
C TYR A 300 -9.13 0.89 19.57
N PRO A 301 -9.92 1.02 20.66
CA PRO A 301 -11.36 0.71 20.62
C PRO A 301 -12.16 1.61 19.66
N ASP A 302 -11.66 2.81 19.37
CA ASP A 302 -12.29 3.74 18.42
C ASP A 302 -12.26 3.22 16.98
N MET A 303 -11.44 2.20 16.69
CA MET A 303 -11.36 1.57 15.37
C MET A 303 -12.41 0.47 15.18
N LYS A 304 -13.12 0.05 16.22
CA LYS A 304 -14.16 -0.99 16.11
C LYS A 304 -15.29 -0.60 15.14
N PRO A 305 -15.84 0.63 15.16
CA PRO A 305 -16.86 1.01 14.17
C PRO A 305 -16.38 0.89 12.73
N ILE A 306 -15.11 1.16 12.47
CA ILE A 306 -14.53 1.02 11.13
C ILE A 306 -14.47 -0.45 10.71
N VAL A 307 -14.02 -1.34 11.60
CA VAL A 307 -14.02 -2.78 11.33
C VAL A 307 -15.43 -3.29 11.09
N ASP A 308 -16.39 -2.87 11.91
CA ASP A 308 -17.79 -3.29 11.77
C ASP A 308 -18.40 -2.82 10.45
N GLU A 309 -18.12 -1.60 10.01
CA GLU A 309 -18.56 -1.08 8.72
C GLU A 309 -17.97 -1.87 7.56
N ILE A 310 -16.67 -2.17 7.60
CA ILE A 310 -15.99 -2.94 6.56
C ILE A 310 -16.54 -4.36 6.46
N THR A 311 -16.71 -5.02 7.61
CA THR A 311 -17.23 -6.40 7.65
C THR A 311 -18.70 -6.49 7.28
N ALA A 312 -19.51 -5.49 7.61
CA ALA A 312 -20.91 -5.42 7.19
C ALA A 312 -21.04 -5.28 5.67
N ALA A 313 -20.19 -4.46 5.03
CA ALA A 313 -20.18 -4.28 3.58
C ALA A 313 -19.82 -5.58 2.84
N ALA A 314 -19.04 -6.48 3.46
CA ALA A 314 -18.70 -7.78 2.89
C ALA A 314 -19.87 -8.77 2.86
N LYS A 315 -20.90 -8.55 3.69
CA LYS A 315 -22.09 -9.42 3.77
C LYS A 315 -23.19 -8.98 2.82
N ASP A 316 -23.05 -7.81 2.20
CA ASP A 316 -24.03 -7.29 1.27
C ASP A 316 -23.83 -7.96 -0.11
N PRO A 317 -24.82 -8.73 -0.60
CA PRO A 317 -24.72 -9.41 -1.89
C PRO A 317 -25.04 -8.43 -3.03
N SER A 318 -24.21 -7.46 -3.30
CA SER A 318 -24.35 -6.59 -4.45
C SER A 318 -23.44 -6.97 -5.60
#